data_07c4a239ccc8e1a530b21af2912eb814
#
_entry.id   07c4a239ccc8e1a530b21af2912eb814
#
_cell.length_a   1.000
_cell.length_b   1.000
_cell.length_c   1.000
_cell.angle_alpha   90.00
_cell.angle_beta   90.00
_cell.angle_gamma   90.00
#
_symmetry.space_group_name_H-M   'P 1'
#
loop_
_entity.id
_entity.type
_entity.pdbx_description
1 polymer ?
#
loop_
_entity_poly.entity_id
_entity_poly.type
_entity_poly.pdbx_seq_one_letter_code
_entity_poly.pdbx_strand_id
1 'polypeptide(L)'
;MLPSVRRVTALANADPFSKPFLEQIQLGGETTGTAINPIRISSNDEFEAAFAAMEKDRPDAVIVQPSLPGKRAAELALQHRVPAVSVPRWFVDEGGLMSYSAKFVVLFRKAAVYVDKILKGARPADLPVEQPTIFELVST
;
A
#
# COMPACT_ATOMS: atom_id res chain seq x y z
N MET A 1 -19.70 4.26 2.15
CA MET A 1 -19.36 3.95 0.76
C MET A 1 -18.93 5.25 0.10
N LEU A 2 -17.72 5.34 -0.41
CA LEU A 2 -17.27 6.53 -1.14
C LEU A 2 -18.03 6.61 -2.46
N PRO A 3 -18.69 7.73 -2.78
CA PRO A 3 -19.33 7.89 -4.07
C PRO A 3 -18.22 8.01 -5.14
N SER A 4 -18.31 7.25 -6.19
CA SER A 4 -17.45 7.24 -7.40
C SER A 4 -16.06 7.89 -7.23
N VAL A 5 -15.07 7.11 -6.79
CA VAL A 5 -13.66 7.53 -6.75
C VAL A 5 -13.18 7.76 -8.18
N ARG A 6 -12.74 8.97 -8.49
CA ARG A 6 -12.27 9.36 -9.82
C ARG A 6 -10.81 9.80 -9.86
N ARG A 7 -10.31 10.35 -8.75
CA ARG A 7 -8.93 10.84 -8.64
C ARG A 7 -8.28 10.30 -7.39
N VAL A 8 -7.15 9.66 -7.56
CA VAL A 8 -6.39 9.07 -6.47
C VAL A 8 -4.95 9.54 -6.55
N THR A 9 -4.40 9.97 -5.44
CA THR A 9 -2.98 10.23 -5.32
C THR A 9 -2.25 8.95 -4.89
N ALA A 10 -1.17 8.61 -5.55
CA ALA A 10 -0.26 7.54 -5.14
C ALA A 10 0.99 8.17 -4.50
N LEU A 11 1.09 8.09 -3.18
CA LEU A 11 2.22 8.64 -2.42
C LEU A 11 3.29 7.55 -2.23
N ALA A 12 4.48 7.81 -2.74
CA ALA A 12 5.57 6.84 -2.77
C ALA A 12 6.93 7.47 -2.44
N ASN A 13 7.90 6.63 -2.07
CA ASN A 13 9.30 7.04 -2.01
C ASN A 13 9.82 7.43 -3.39
N ALA A 14 10.80 8.34 -3.44
CA ALA A 14 11.48 8.73 -4.67
C ALA A 14 12.56 7.72 -5.11
N ASP A 15 12.74 6.61 -4.40
CA ASP A 15 13.70 5.58 -4.74
C ASP A 15 13.26 4.73 -5.96
N PRO A 16 14.21 4.06 -6.64
CA PRO A 16 13.90 3.22 -7.80
C PRO A 16 12.97 2.03 -7.49
N PHE A 17 12.95 1.54 -6.25
CA PHE A 17 12.11 0.41 -5.83
C PHE A 17 10.63 0.76 -5.78
N SER A 18 10.28 2.04 -5.78
CA SER A 18 8.90 2.51 -5.83
C SER A 18 8.28 2.41 -7.23
N LYS A 19 9.10 2.22 -8.27
CA LYS A 19 8.63 2.15 -9.65
C LYS A 19 7.58 1.06 -9.88
N PRO A 20 7.81 -0.22 -9.49
CA PRO A 20 6.81 -1.26 -9.68
C PRO A 20 5.48 -0.97 -8.93
N PHE A 21 5.56 -0.39 -7.74
CA PHE A 21 4.37 0.02 -6.99
C PHE A 21 3.53 1.04 -7.76
N LEU A 22 4.16 2.10 -8.26
CA LEU A 22 3.47 3.14 -9.01
C LEU A 22 2.92 2.65 -10.35
N GLU A 23 3.68 1.80 -11.05
CA GLU A 23 3.24 1.20 -12.33
C GLU A 23 1.99 0.34 -12.15
N GLN A 24 1.92 -0.48 -11.09
CA GLN A 24 0.75 -1.33 -10.82
C GLN A 24 -0.48 -0.51 -10.44
N ILE A 25 -0.31 0.57 -9.66
CA ILE A 25 -1.42 1.48 -9.33
C ILE A 25 -1.90 2.22 -10.58
N GLN A 26 -0.99 2.68 -11.41
CA GLN A 26 -1.34 3.36 -12.67
C GLN A 26 -2.15 2.44 -13.58
N LEU A 27 -1.70 1.19 -13.76
CA LEU A 27 -2.40 0.18 -14.56
C LEU A 27 -3.79 -0.11 -13.99
N GLY A 28 -3.91 -0.20 -12.66
CA GLY A 28 -5.22 -0.33 -11.98
C GLY A 28 -6.13 0.86 -12.25
N GLY A 29 -5.59 2.08 -12.24
CA GLY A 29 -6.31 3.30 -12.59
C GLY A 29 -6.84 3.28 -14.02
N GLU A 30 -6.03 2.89 -14.98
CA GLU A 30 -6.43 2.73 -16.39
C GLU A 30 -7.57 1.72 -16.55
N THR A 31 -7.49 0.59 -15.85
CA THR A 31 -8.52 -0.44 -15.90
C THR A 31 -9.86 0.02 -15.31
N THR A 32 -9.84 0.84 -14.26
CA THR A 32 -11.03 1.30 -13.55
C THR A 32 -11.55 2.67 -14.00
N GLY A 33 -10.84 3.35 -14.89
CA GLY A 33 -11.15 4.72 -15.29
C GLY A 33 -10.86 5.76 -14.18
N THR A 34 -9.96 5.44 -13.26
CA THR A 34 -9.54 6.31 -12.15
C THR A 34 -8.25 7.03 -12.51
N ALA A 35 -8.25 8.35 -12.42
CA ALA A 35 -7.04 9.14 -12.64
C ALA A 35 -6.08 8.98 -11.45
N ILE A 36 -4.85 8.57 -11.73
CA ILE A 36 -3.80 8.41 -10.72
C ILE A 36 -2.80 9.55 -10.84
N ASN A 37 -2.57 10.27 -9.74
CA ASN A 37 -1.56 11.30 -9.62
C ASN A 37 -0.44 10.83 -8.70
N PRO A 38 0.75 10.46 -9.22
CA PRO A 38 1.86 10.03 -8.37
C PRO A 38 2.54 11.24 -7.72
N ILE A 39 2.77 11.17 -6.41
CA ILE A 39 3.63 12.09 -5.66
C ILE A 39 4.77 11.27 -5.08
N ARG A 40 6.00 11.70 -5.33
CA ARG A 40 7.21 11.07 -4.79
C ARG A 40 7.85 11.97 -3.76
N ILE A 41 8.25 11.38 -2.64
CA ILE A 41 8.93 12.07 -1.55
C ILE A 41 10.26 11.38 -1.25
N SER A 42 11.29 12.18 -0.99
CA SER A 42 12.66 11.70 -0.71
C SER A 42 12.97 11.73 0.79
N SER A 43 12.21 12.49 1.55
CA SER A 43 12.43 12.67 2.99
C SER A 43 11.12 12.86 3.75
N ASN A 44 11.18 12.67 5.06
CA ASN A 44 10.02 12.86 5.93
C ASN A 44 9.52 14.32 5.96
N ASP A 45 10.39 15.28 5.70
CA ASP A 45 10.04 16.72 5.70
C ASP A 45 9.16 17.09 4.50
N GLU A 46 9.13 16.25 3.47
CA GLU A 46 8.31 16.47 2.29
C GLU A 46 6.85 16.01 2.45
N PHE A 47 6.51 15.33 3.55
CA PHE A 47 5.13 14.87 3.79
C PHE A 47 4.13 16.03 3.85
N GLU A 48 4.45 17.08 4.61
CA GLU A 48 3.57 18.26 4.70
C GLU A 48 3.36 18.91 3.33
N ALA A 49 4.42 19.06 2.57
CA ALA A 49 4.34 19.65 1.23
C ALA A 49 3.51 18.78 0.27
N ALA A 50 3.64 17.45 0.37
CA ALA A 50 2.87 16.50 -0.41
C ALA A 50 1.36 16.60 -0.10
N PHE A 51 0.98 16.64 1.18
CA PHE A 51 -0.42 16.77 1.59
C PHE A 51 -0.98 18.16 1.29
N ALA A 52 -0.19 19.23 1.41
CA ALA A 52 -0.59 20.57 0.99
C ALA A 52 -0.82 20.65 -0.53
N ALA A 53 -0.04 19.93 -1.33
CA ALA A 53 -0.29 19.81 -2.77
C ALA A 53 -1.60 19.08 -3.07
N MET A 54 -1.92 18.04 -2.30
CA MET A 54 -3.19 17.31 -2.43
C MET A 54 -4.41 18.19 -2.14
N GLU A 55 -4.32 19.18 -1.26
CA GLU A 55 -5.45 20.11 -1.02
C GLU A 55 -5.87 20.86 -2.27
N LYS A 56 -4.92 21.19 -3.15
CA LYS A 56 -5.21 21.87 -4.42
C LYS A 56 -5.89 20.95 -5.42
N ASP A 57 -5.41 19.71 -5.50
CA ASP A 57 -5.91 18.71 -6.46
C ASP A 57 -7.18 18.01 -5.99
N ARG A 58 -7.47 18.05 -4.69
CA ARG A 58 -8.62 17.41 -4.03
C ARG A 58 -8.83 15.97 -4.49
N PRO A 59 -7.89 15.06 -4.24
CA PRO A 59 -8.09 13.65 -4.58
C PRO A 59 -9.20 13.05 -3.70
N ASP A 60 -9.88 12.06 -4.23
CA ASP A 60 -10.90 11.31 -3.50
C ASP A 60 -10.28 10.36 -2.46
N ALA A 61 -9.03 9.95 -2.69
CA ALA A 61 -8.24 9.13 -1.77
C ALA A 61 -6.74 9.25 -2.04
N VAL A 62 -5.93 8.84 -1.07
CA VAL A 62 -4.49 8.63 -1.22
C VAL A 62 -4.12 7.18 -0.95
N ILE A 63 -3.36 6.57 -1.85
CA ILE A 63 -2.73 5.27 -1.64
C ILE A 63 -1.31 5.51 -1.15
N VAL A 64 -1.01 5.05 0.05
CA VAL A 64 0.29 5.24 0.71
C VAL A 64 1.15 3.99 0.50
N GLN A 65 2.35 4.17 -0.04
CA GLN A 65 3.30 3.06 -0.19
C GLN A 65 3.67 2.48 1.19
N PRO A 66 3.70 1.13 1.36
CA PRO A 66 3.96 0.49 2.65
C PRO A 66 5.31 0.80 3.30
N SER A 67 6.30 1.23 2.51
CA SER A 67 7.63 1.62 3.00
C SER A 67 7.70 3.02 3.60
N LEU A 68 6.67 3.83 3.42
CA LEU A 68 6.57 5.15 4.04
C LEU A 68 6.13 5.05 5.51
N PRO A 69 6.48 6.04 6.36
CA PRO A 69 5.99 6.13 7.74
C PRO A 69 4.46 6.22 7.79
N GLY A 70 3.80 5.07 8.01
CA GLY A 70 2.35 4.92 7.92
C GLY A 70 1.61 5.82 8.90
N LYS A 71 2.05 5.88 10.16
CA LYS A 71 1.45 6.72 11.19
C LYS A 71 1.44 8.20 10.78
N ARG A 72 2.57 8.72 10.29
CA ARG A 72 2.65 10.12 9.85
C ARG A 72 1.75 10.40 8.67
N ALA A 73 1.72 9.49 7.70
CA ALA A 73 0.81 9.59 6.55
C ALA A 73 -0.67 9.57 6.99
N ALA A 74 -1.05 8.71 7.93
CA ALA A 74 -2.41 8.63 8.46
C ALA A 74 -2.82 9.90 9.23
N GLU A 75 -1.93 10.44 10.06
CA GLU A 75 -2.16 11.71 10.79
C GLU A 75 -2.40 12.87 9.83
N LEU A 76 -1.56 13.04 8.82
CA LEU A 76 -1.71 14.09 7.81
C LEU A 76 -2.97 13.88 6.94
N ALA A 77 -3.26 12.65 6.56
CA ALA A 77 -4.47 12.33 5.81
C ALA A 77 -5.74 12.73 6.61
N LEU A 78 -5.77 12.47 7.91
CA LEU A 78 -6.86 12.90 8.79
C LEU A 78 -6.94 14.42 8.89
N GLN A 79 -5.80 15.10 9.09
CA GLN A 79 -5.71 16.55 9.18
C GLN A 79 -6.23 17.24 7.91
N HIS A 80 -5.85 16.73 6.75
CA HIS A 80 -6.24 17.24 5.43
C HIS A 80 -7.57 16.64 4.91
N ARG A 81 -8.22 15.75 5.69
CA ARG A 81 -9.48 15.10 5.34
C ARG A 81 -9.44 14.32 4.03
N VAL A 82 -8.32 13.69 3.74
CA VAL A 82 -8.13 12.81 2.58
C VAL A 82 -8.20 11.35 3.04
N PRO A 83 -9.11 10.53 2.53
CA PRO A 83 -9.16 9.11 2.84
C PRO A 83 -7.84 8.42 2.47
N ALA A 84 -7.15 7.82 3.43
CA ALA A 84 -5.87 7.16 3.21
C ALA A 84 -5.99 5.64 3.25
N VAL A 85 -5.41 5.00 2.26
CA VAL A 85 -5.40 3.55 2.08
C VAL A 85 -3.97 3.06 1.94
N SER A 86 -3.65 1.92 2.50
CA SER A 86 -2.36 1.25 2.28
C SER A 86 -2.53 -0.26 2.22
N VAL A 87 -1.44 -0.97 1.93
CA VAL A 87 -1.45 -2.43 1.84
C VAL A 87 -1.48 -3.08 3.23
N PRO A 88 -0.62 -2.73 4.20
CA PRO A 88 -0.52 -3.48 5.46
C PRO A 88 -1.66 -3.17 6.43
N ARG A 89 -2.13 -4.21 7.13
CA ARG A 89 -3.17 -4.10 8.14
C ARG A 89 -2.85 -3.06 9.23
N TRP A 90 -1.61 -3.03 9.71
CA TRP A 90 -1.21 -2.08 10.77
C TRP A 90 -1.40 -0.61 10.40
N PHE A 91 -1.52 -0.29 9.12
CA PHE A 91 -1.85 1.06 8.68
C PHE A 91 -3.21 1.53 9.22
N VAL A 92 -4.18 0.63 9.33
CA VAL A 92 -5.48 0.93 9.94
C VAL A 92 -5.34 1.15 11.45
N ASP A 93 -4.50 0.33 12.11
CA ASP A 93 -4.21 0.47 13.55
C ASP A 93 -3.48 1.80 13.86
N GLU A 94 -2.76 2.36 12.87
CA GLU A 94 -2.10 3.66 12.92
C GLU A 94 -3.01 4.85 12.56
N GLY A 95 -4.27 4.61 12.24
CA GLY A 95 -5.26 5.65 11.94
C GLY A 95 -5.62 5.79 10.44
N GLY A 96 -5.08 4.95 9.58
CA GLY A 96 -5.50 4.89 8.17
C GLY A 96 -6.94 4.41 8.03
N LEU A 97 -7.60 4.81 6.95
CA LEU A 97 -9.01 4.46 6.72
C LEU A 97 -9.19 2.97 6.40
N MET A 98 -8.33 2.43 5.55
CA MET A 98 -8.51 1.09 5.01
C MET A 98 -7.18 0.45 4.60
N SER A 99 -7.11 -0.87 4.72
CA SER A 99 -6.03 -1.66 4.12
C SER A 99 -6.58 -2.86 3.34
N TYR A 100 -5.88 -3.24 2.29
CA TYR A 100 -6.17 -4.45 1.53
C TYR A 100 -4.88 -5.19 1.21
N SER A 101 -4.76 -6.40 1.73
CA SER A 101 -3.54 -7.21 1.56
C SER A 101 -3.80 -8.71 1.60
N ALA A 102 -2.80 -9.47 1.16
CA ALA A 102 -2.73 -10.89 1.51
C ALA A 102 -2.64 -11.05 3.04
N LYS A 103 -3.29 -12.08 3.57
CA LYS A 103 -3.29 -12.36 5.01
C LYS A 103 -1.91 -12.84 5.46
N PHE A 104 -1.10 -11.96 6.03
CA PHE A 104 0.29 -12.22 6.39
C PHE A 104 0.50 -13.42 7.30
N VAL A 105 -0.42 -13.66 8.25
CA VAL A 105 -0.34 -14.83 9.14
C VAL A 105 -0.34 -16.15 8.34
N VAL A 106 -1.08 -16.21 7.24
CA VAL A 106 -1.11 -17.40 6.38
C VAL A 106 0.22 -17.53 5.62
N LEU A 107 0.78 -16.41 5.14
CA LEU A 107 2.07 -16.40 4.45
C LEU A 107 3.20 -16.84 5.39
N PHE A 108 3.24 -16.36 6.63
CA PHE A 108 4.24 -16.76 7.61
C PHE A 108 4.16 -18.25 7.97
N ARG A 109 2.94 -18.81 8.09
CA ARG A 109 2.76 -20.25 8.29
C ARG A 109 3.30 -21.06 7.10
N LYS A 110 3.04 -20.62 5.87
CA LYS A 110 3.59 -21.26 4.67
C LYS A 110 5.11 -21.17 4.64
N ALA A 111 5.69 -20.01 4.98
CA ALA A 111 7.13 -19.86 5.07
C ALA A 111 7.76 -20.86 6.07
N ALA A 112 7.15 -21.07 7.24
CA ALA A 112 7.61 -22.05 8.20
C ALA A 112 7.58 -23.48 7.64
N VAL A 113 6.58 -23.84 6.84
CA VAL A 113 6.52 -25.15 6.16
C VAL A 113 7.66 -25.30 5.16
N TYR A 114 8.01 -24.25 4.42
CA TYR A 114 9.16 -24.30 3.50
C TYR A 114 10.49 -24.46 4.24
N VAL A 115 10.66 -23.74 5.36
CA VAL A 115 11.84 -23.88 6.21
C VAL A 115 11.97 -25.32 6.71
N ASP A 116 10.90 -25.93 7.21
CA ASP A 116 10.88 -27.34 7.67
C ASP A 116 11.29 -28.30 6.53
N LYS A 117 10.75 -28.13 5.34
CA LYS A 117 11.12 -28.95 4.16
C LYS A 117 12.61 -28.81 3.81
N ILE A 118 13.15 -27.60 3.83
CA ILE A 118 14.58 -27.34 3.52
C ILE A 118 15.47 -27.98 4.59
N LEU A 119 15.13 -27.84 5.85
CA LEU A 119 15.88 -28.46 6.96
C LEU A 119 15.85 -29.99 6.88
N LYS A 120 14.82 -30.58 6.29
CA LYS A 120 14.70 -32.03 6.02
C LYS A 120 15.36 -32.47 4.71
N GLY A 121 16.05 -31.58 4.02
CA GLY A 121 16.84 -31.91 2.84
C GLY A 121 16.23 -31.54 1.48
N ALA A 122 15.05 -30.91 1.44
CA ALA A 122 14.52 -30.40 0.17
C ALA A 122 15.35 -29.24 -0.36
N ARG A 123 15.62 -29.23 -1.67
CA ARG A 123 16.34 -28.12 -2.29
C ARG A 123 15.37 -26.96 -2.55
N PRO A 124 15.73 -25.71 -2.23
CA PRO A 124 14.87 -24.54 -2.50
C PRO A 124 14.38 -24.46 -3.95
N ALA A 125 15.22 -24.85 -4.92
CA ALA A 125 14.87 -24.84 -6.34
C ALA A 125 13.74 -25.80 -6.74
N ASP A 126 13.51 -26.84 -5.93
CA ASP A 126 12.48 -27.85 -6.18
C ASP A 126 11.15 -27.53 -5.48
N LEU A 127 11.13 -26.47 -4.66
CA LEU A 127 9.91 -26.04 -3.96
C LEU A 127 9.05 -25.16 -4.88
N PRO A 128 7.72 -25.39 -4.90
CA PRO A 128 6.84 -24.59 -5.76
C PRO A 128 6.77 -23.14 -5.30
N VAL A 129 6.70 -22.20 -6.25
CA VAL A 129 6.35 -20.81 -5.97
C VAL A 129 4.83 -20.73 -5.80
N GLU A 130 4.38 -20.39 -4.60
CA GLU A 130 2.96 -20.24 -4.29
C GLU A 130 2.57 -18.77 -4.19
N GLN A 131 1.47 -18.41 -4.84
CA GLN A 131 0.86 -17.09 -4.66
C GLN A 131 -0.09 -17.10 -3.46
N PRO A 132 -0.27 -15.97 -2.76
CA PRO A 132 -1.30 -15.85 -1.74
C PRO A 132 -2.69 -16.01 -2.36
N THR A 133 -3.56 -16.74 -1.65
CA THR A 133 -4.94 -16.99 -2.07
C THR A 133 -5.96 -16.39 -1.10
N ILE A 134 -5.52 -16.01 0.10
CA ILE A 134 -6.36 -15.44 1.14
C ILE A 134 -5.97 -13.99 1.35
N PHE A 135 -6.93 -13.10 1.11
CA PHE A 135 -6.80 -11.66 1.26
C PHE A 135 -7.71 -11.17 2.39
N GLU A 136 -7.36 -10.04 2.98
CA GLU A 136 -8.19 -9.36 3.96
C GLU A 136 -8.34 -7.88 3.60
N LEU A 137 -9.56 -7.39 3.78
CA LEU A 137 -9.91 -5.99 3.77
C LEU A 137 -10.18 -5.57 5.21
N VAL A 138 -9.48 -4.56 5.70
CA VAL A 138 -9.68 -3.98 7.03
C VAL A 138 -10.01 -2.50 6.88
N SER A 139 -10.99 -2.03 7.63
CA SER A 139 -11.36 -0.61 7.68
C SER A 139 -11.66 -0.18 9.10
N THR A 140 -11.48 1.09 9.37
CA THR A 140 -11.95 1.75 10.59
C THR A 140 -13.47 1.86 10.63
#